data_df5b9d9cc2f5810bc5ed1f83dc771705
#
_entry.id   df5b9d9cc2f5810bc5ed1f83dc771705
#
_cell.length_a   1.000
_cell.length_b   1.000
_cell.length_c   1.000
_cell.angle_alpha   90.00
_cell.angle_beta   90.00
_cell.angle_gamma   90.00
#
_symmetry.space_group_name_H-M   'P 1'
#
loop_
_entity.id
_entity.type
_entity.pdbx_description
1 polymer ?
#
loop_
_entity_poly.entity_id
_entity_poly.type
_entity_poly.pdbx_seq_one_letter_code
_entity_poly.pdbx_strand_id
1 'polypeptide(L)'
;KKQVLLRETSHLIAGIAIVSVVITFLFLFFISRDISRSKYYRMQLEKAKQVAESLLRSREKLMLTISHDIRAPLSSIIGYIELLLRRHPDERQQYYLENMKGSSDHILSLVNDLLDFQRLESGEMEVHSVPFRVPALFDEIYTSFQPIAEAKGLRFVLNLKPEETGQVYMGDPIRIRQVVGNLLSNAIKFTEAGRVVLLVSLQKLSAVHYQLSITVSDSGPGIPKEEQERIFGEFTRLADTEEVEGFGLGLSITRKLLSLMNGTLALDSAPGKGSDFTILLPLPLADNQSLPDLTAGAPDAGEAEALPLFEGQDVYCLLVDDDPLQLALTEELLKQSHVQVVGCTNPHNVLELLRNTVFNAIITDIQMPTLDGYHLLERIRTSGIPGTDEIPVIALSASIAKEHEHYLEAGFTGFLNKPFTAAQ
;
A
#
# COMPACT_ATOMS: atom_id res chain seq x y z
N LYS A 1 34.82 57.09 -73.58
CA LYS A 1 33.96 57.24 -72.38
C LYS A 1 33.04 55.99 -72.09
N LYS A 2 32.36 55.44 -73.10
CA LYS A 2 31.47 54.24 -72.90
C LYS A 2 32.23 53.00 -72.40
N GLN A 3 33.41 52.72 -72.86
CA GLN A 3 34.20 51.54 -72.43
C GLN A 3 34.74 51.66 -70.99
N VAL A 4 35.07 52.86 -70.51
CA VAL A 4 35.52 53.09 -69.15
C VAL A 4 34.37 52.92 -68.18
N LEU A 5 33.16 53.43 -68.49
CA LEU A 5 31.95 53.28 -67.69
C LEU A 5 31.55 51.81 -67.56
N LEU A 6 31.63 51.04 -68.66
CA LEU A 6 31.34 49.60 -68.68
C LEU A 6 32.33 48.80 -67.78
N ARG A 7 33.54 49.20 -67.70
CA ARG A 7 34.57 48.55 -66.91
C ARG A 7 34.38 48.84 -65.41
N GLU A 8 34.03 50.09 -65.07
CA GLU A 8 33.73 50.49 -63.68
C GLU A 8 32.47 49.80 -63.17
N THR A 9 31.41 49.73 -63.96
CA THR A 9 30.19 49.03 -63.58
C THR A 9 30.42 47.51 -63.42
N SER A 10 31.26 46.89 -64.27
CA SER A 10 31.66 45.49 -64.14
C SER A 10 32.45 45.21 -62.87
N HIS A 11 33.38 46.11 -62.48
CA HIS A 11 34.08 45.95 -61.22
C HIS A 11 33.19 46.15 -60.01
N LEU A 12 32.22 47.04 -60.05
CA LEU A 12 31.24 47.26 -59.02
C LEU A 12 30.34 46.02 -58.81
N ILE A 13 29.81 45.45 -59.89
CA ILE A 13 29.00 44.24 -59.87
C ILE A 13 29.82 43.05 -59.32
N ALA A 14 31.06 42.86 -59.76
CA ALA A 14 31.91 41.83 -59.24
C ALA A 14 32.19 42.00 -57.74
N GLY A 15 32.40 43.22 -57.26
CA GLY A 15 32.60 43.55 -55.85
C GLY A 15 31.35 43.19 -55.01
N ILE A 16 30.14 43.56 -55.46
CA ILE A 16 28.86 43.24 -54.82
C ILE A 16 28.68 41.71 -54.77
N ALA A 17 28.95 40.99 -55.87
CA ALA A 17 28.85 39.56 -55.89
C ALA A 17 29.76 38.84 -54.91
N ILE A 18 31.03 39.28 -54.78
CA ILE A 18 32.01 38.76 -53.81
C ILE A 18 31.48 39.01 -52.35
N VAL A 19 31.03 40.24 -52.05
CA VAL A 19 30.50 40.57 -50.72
C VAL A 19 29.28 39.70 -50.39
N SER A 20 28.38 39.52 -51.35
CA SER A 20 27.19 38.62 -51.16
C SER A 20 27.58 37.18 -50.87
N VAL A 21 28.55 36.63 -51.58
CA VAL A 21 29.07 35.27 -51.33
C VAL A 21 29.70 35.14 -49.95
N VAL A 22 30.49 36.14 -49.52
CA VAL A 22 31.09 36.15 -48.18
C VAL A 22 30.04 36.21 -47.07
N ILE A 23 29.02 37.07 -47.24
CA ILE A 23 27.93 37.16 -46.25
C ILE A 23 27.15 35.83 -46.18
N THR A 24 26.83 35.21 -47.31
CA THR A 24 26.14 33.93 -47.37
C THR A 24 26.96 32.83 -46.68
N PHE A 25 28.28 32.81 -46.93
CA PHE A 25 29.18 31.83 -46.30
C PHE A 25 29.27 32.03 -44.77
N LEU A 26 29.39 33.26 -44.30
CA LEU A 26 29.35 33.58 -42.86
C LEU A 26 28.02 33.19 -42.23
N PHE A 27 26.89 33.46 -42.90
CA PHE A 27 25.56 33.08 -42.43
C PHE A 27 25.42 31.56 -42.30
N LEU A 28 25.83 30.79 -43.30
CA LEU A 28 25.82 29.35 -43.26
C LEU A 28 26.77 28.78 -42.18
N PHE A 29 27.93 29.40 -42.00
CA PHE A 29 28.86 29.02 -40.93
C PHE A 29 28.23 29.24 -39.54
N PHE A 30 27.59 30.37 -39.29
CA PHE A 30 26.94 30.64 -38.02
C PHE A 30 25.79 29.70 -37.77
N ILE A 31 24.92 29.41 -38.78
CA ILE A 31 23.83 28.45 -38.67
C ILE A 31 24.38 27.05 -38.37
N SER A 32 25.38 26.58 -39.09
CA SER A 32 26.01 25.27 -38.87
C SER A 32 26.57 25.14 -37.45
N ARG A 33 27.25 26.21 -36.96
CA ARG A 33 27.77 26.27 -35.61
C ARG A 33 26.66 26.23 -34.56
N ASP A 34 25.56 26.96 -34.77
CA ASP A 34 24.44 26.99 -33.83
C ASP A 34 23.72 25.66 -33.78
N ILE A 35 23.47 25.00 -34.93
CA ILE A 35 22.90 23.66 -35.00
C ILE A 35 23.81 22.65 -34.30
N SER A 36 25.12 22.72 -34.50
CA SER A 36 26.06 21.79 -33.84
C SER A 36 26.06 21.97 -32.31
N ARG A 37 26.00 23.23 -31.86
CA ARG A 37 25.93 23.58 -30.45
C ARG A 37 24.60 23.13 -29.81
N SER A 38 23.49 23.34 -30.51
CA SER A 38 22.17 22.86 -30.06
C SER A 38 22.10 21.35 -29.97
N LYS A 39 22.64 20.61 -30.96
CA LYS A 39 22.76 19.15 -30.91
C LYS A 39 23.60 18.66 -29.73
N TYR A 40 24.72 19.32 -29.44
CA TYR A 40 25.58 19.00 -28.31
C TYR A 40 24.83 19.15 -26.98
N TYR A 41 24.14 20.29 -26.75
CA TYR A 41 23.37 20.52 -25.53
C TYR A 41 22.19 19.55 -25.38
N ARG A 42 21.48 19.24 -26.47
CA ARG A 42 20.42 18.21 -26.43
C ARG A 42 20.96 16.85 -26.03
N MET A 43 22.10 16.43 -26.57
CA MET A 43 22.73 15.17 -26.21
C MET A 43 23.19 15.14 -24.74
N GLN A 44 23.73 16.23 -24.22
CA GLN A 44 24.11 16.34 -22.80
C GLN A 44 22.87 16.29 -21.89
N LEU A 45 21.80 16.98 -22.24
CA LEU A 45 20.54 16.96 -21.52
C LEU A 45 19.93 15.55 -21.48
N GLU A 46 19.92 14.87 -22.63
CA GLU A 46 19.41 13.51 -22.73
C GLU A 46 20.21 12.52 -21.87
N LYS A 47 21.55 12.61 -21.89
CA LYS A 47 22.42 11.83 -21.00
C LYS A 47 22.15 12.12 -19.52
N ALA A 48 22.04 13.39 -19.15
CA ALA A 48 21.74 13.77 -17.77
C ALA A 48 20.37 13.23 -17.32
N LYS A 49 19.36 13.32 -18.21
CA LYS A 49 18.02 12.75 -17.97
C LYS A 49 18.07 11.23 -17.76
N GLN A 50 18.76 10.49 -18.65
CA GLN A 50 18.91 9.04 -18.52
C GLN A 50 19.61 8.62 -17.22
N VAL A 51 20.66 9.35 -16.81
CA VAL A 51 21.34 9.09 -15.54
C VAL A 51 20.39 9.36 -14.36
N ALA A 52 19.66 10.46 -14.36
CA ALA A 52 18.69 10.78 -13.32
C ALA A 52 17.57 9.72 -13.22
N GLU A 53 17.00 9.30 -14.35
CA GLU A 53 15.99 8.24 -14.40
C GLU A 53 16.53 6.89 -13.91
N SER A 54 17.77 6.54 -14.27
CA SER A 54 18.38 5.29 -13.81
C SER A 54 18.64 5.31 -12.29
N LEU A 55 19.04 6.45 -11.73
CA LEU A 55 19.24 6.62 -10.28
C LEU A 55 17.91 6.54 -9.53
N LEU A 56 16.84 7.14 -10.05
CA LEU A 56 15.51 7.04 -9.47
C LEU A 56 15.03 5.59 -9.43
N ARG A 57 15.08 4.86 -10.55
CA ARG A 57 14.71 3.44 -10.61
C ARG A 57 15.55 2.57 -9.68
N SER A 58 16.86 2.84 -9.59
CA SER A 58 17.73 2.11 -8.66
C SER A 58 17.36 2.34 -7.21
N ARG A 59 17.04 3.61 -6.85
CA ARG A 59 16.56 3.98 -5.50
C ARG A 59 15.25 3.28 -5.16
N GLU A 60 14.28 3.27 -6.09
CA GLU A 60 12.99 2.60 -5.92
C GLU A 60 13.16 1.10 -5.68
N LYS A 61 13.93 0.44 -6.54
CA LYS A 61 14.22 -1.00 -6.40
C LYS A 61 14.90 -1.32 -5.06
N LEU A 62 15.86 -0.49 -4.64
CA LEU A 62 16.55 -0.66 -3.36
C LEU A 62 15.56 -0.57 -2.19
N MET A 63 14.65 0.41 -2.19
CA MET A 63 13.67 0.60 -1.13
C MET A 63 12.66 -0.55 -1.05
N LEU A 64 12.17 -1.05 -2.19
CA LEU A 64 11.30 -2.22 -2.24
C LEU A 64 12.00 -3.46 -1.67
N THR A 65 13.25 -3.70 -2.06
CA THR A 65 14.03 -4.83 -1.56
C THR A 65 14.26 -4.74 -0.05
N ILE A 66 14.75 -3.59 0.44
CA ILE A 66 14.99 -3.38 1.88
C ILE A 66 13.72 -3.60 2.69
N SER A 67 12.59 -3.10 2.20
CA SER A 67 11.32 -3.24 2.93
C SER A 67 10.82 -4.67 3.00
N HIS A 68 11.00 -5.43 1.93
CA HIS A 68 10.72 -6.87 1.93
C HIS A 68 11.63 -7.59 2.93
N ASP A 69 12.93 -7.30 2.88
CA ASP A 69 13.95 -7.95 3.72
C ASP A 69 13.84 -7.59 5.21
N ILE A 70 13.18 -6.46 5.53
CA ILE A 70 12.82 -6.11 6.92
C ILE A 70 11.49 -6.73 7.33
N ARG A 71 10.48 -6.77 6.44
CA ARG A 71 9.15 -7.29 6.77
C ARG A 71 9.18 -8.76 7.14
N ALA A 72 9.88 -9.59 6.37
CA ALA A 72 9.91 -11.04 6.58
C ALA A 72 10.41 -11.41 8.00
N PRO A 73 11.62 -11.01 8.46
CA PRO A 73 12.07 -11.34 9.80
C PRO A 73 11.20 -10.71 10.90
N LEU A 74 10.65 -9.53 10.67
CA LEU A 74 9.80 -8.87 11.65
C LEU A 74 8.46 -9.59 11.82
N SER A 75 7.85 -10.08 10.72
CA SER A 75 6.65 -10.92 10.76
C SER A 75 6.90 -12.22 11.54
N SER A 76 8.08 -12.84 11.37
CA SER A 76 8.47 -14.02 12.14
C SER A 76 8.58 -13.70 13.64
N ILE A 77 9.20 -12.57 14.02
CA ILE A 77 9.30 -12.13 15.42
C ILE A 77 7.91 -11.95 16.02
N ILE A 78 7.00 -11.24 15.34
CA ILE A 78 5.61 -11.03 15.79
C ILE A 78 4.91 -12.38 15.97
N GLY A 79 5.03 -13.29 15.00
CA GLY A 79 4.44 -14.61 15.09
C GLY A 79 4.93 -15.43 16.28
N TYR A 80 6.24 -15.44 16.55
CA TYR A 80 6.77 -16.12 17.75
C TYR A 80 6.29 -15.47 19.05
N ILE A 81 6.19 -14.15 19.11
CA ILE A 81 5.63 -13.46 20.27
C ILE A 81 4.18 -13.90 20.49
N GLU A 82 3.37 -13.98 19.43
CA GLU A 82 1.98 -14.42 19.52
C GLU A 82 1.85 -15.87 19.98
N LEU A 83 2.72 -16.77 19.48
CA LEU A 83 2.77 -18.15 19.94
C LEU A 83 3.14 -18.26 21.43
N LEU A 84 4.08 -17.44 21.90
CA LEU A 84 4.48 -17.40 23.31
C LEU A 84 3.37 -16.84 24.21
N LEU A 85 2.66 -15.79 23.77
CA LEU A 85 1.50 -15.24 24.48
C LEU A 85 0.37 -16.25 24.67
N ARG A 86 0.16 -17.14 23.67
CA ARG A 86 -0.86 -18.22 23.77
C ARG A 86 -0.46 -19.36 24.71
N ARG A 87 0.81 -19.49 25.10
CA ARG A 87 1.30 -20.53 26.04
C ARG A 87 1.12 -20.18 27.52
N HIS A 88 0.22 -19.23 27.84
CA HIS A 88 -0.06 -18.78 29.22
C HIS A 88 1.22 -18.35 29.96
N PRO A 89 1.93 -17.33 29.45
CA PRO A 89 3.12 -16.79 30.13
C PRO A 89 2.76 -16.23 31.50
N ASP A 90 3.74 -16.19 32.42
CA ASP A 90 3.56 -15.46 33.66
C ASP A 90 3.40 -13.94 33.42
N GLU A 91 2.91 -13.19 34.42
CA GLU A 91 2.63 -11.74 34.29
C GLU A 91 3.84 -10.94 33.81
N ARG A 92 5.05 -11.33 34.23
CA ARG A 92 6.29 -10.66 33.83
C ARG A 92 6.67 -10.98 32.40
N GLN A 93 6.53 -12.24 31.99
CA GLN A 93 6.75 -12.68 30.60
C GLN A 93 5.74 -12.04 29.67
N GLN A 94 4.46 -12.01 30.08
CA GLN A 94 3.41 -11.36 29.32
C GLN A 94 3.72 -9.88 29.09
N TYR A 95 4.11 -9.14 30.13
CA TYR A 95 4.51 -7.74 30.00
C TYR A 95 5.66 -7.54 29.00
N TYR A 96 6.69 -8.40 29.02
CA TYR A 96 7.79 -8.29 28.05
C TYR A 96 7.35 -8.64 26.63
N LEU A 97 6.55 -9.68 26.45
CA LEU A 97 6.06 -10.09 25.15
C LEU A 97 5.14 -9.05 24.51
N GLU A 98 4.26 -8.42 25.29
CA GLU A 98 3.39 -7.33 24.82
C GLU A 98 4.21 -6.10 24.40
N ASN A 99 5.24 -5.72 25.16
CA ASN A 99 6.14 -4.62 24.77
C ASN A 99 6.96 -4.96 23.52
N MET A 100 7.45 -6.18 23.39
CA MET A 100 8.16 -6.64 22.17
C MET A 100 7.22 -6.62 20.97
N LYS A 101 5.96 -7.07 21.13
CA LYS A 101 4.95 -7.03 20.08
C LYS A 101 4.68 -5.59 19.65
N GLY A 102 4.41 -4.68 20.60
CA GLY A 102 4.19 -3.28 20.31
C GLY A 102 5.34 -2.63 19.54
N SER A 103 6.59 -2.89 19.95
CA SER A 103 7.77 -2.39 19.25
C SER A 103 7.91 -2.97 17.83
N SER A 104 7.61 -4.25 17.65
CA SER A 104 7.66 -4.92 16.34
C SER A 104 6.56 -4.42 15.41
N ASP A 105 5.33 -4.28 15.88
CA ASP A 105 4.21 -3.72 15.14
C ASP A 105 4.50 -2.26 14.72
N HIS A 106 5.15 -1.50 15.61
CA HIS A 106 5.57 -0.14 15.30
C HIS A 106 6.60 -0.09 14.15
N ILE A 107 7.66 -0.91 14.20
CA ILE A 107 8.65 -0.98 13.11
C ILE A 107 7.98 -1.39 11.80
N LEU A 108 7.05 -2.36 11.83
CA LEU A 108 6.30 -2.79 10.64
C LEU A 108 5.47 -1.65 10.04
N SER A 109 4.80 -0.87 10.89
CA SER A 109 4.06 0.32 10.47
C SER A 109 4.97 1.35 9.80
N LEU A 110 6.14 1.63 10.38
CA LEU A 110 7.12 2.57 9.83
C LEU A 110 7.65 2.13 8.46
N VAL A 111 7.93 0.84 8.28
CA VAL A 111 8.36 0.27 6.98
C VAL A 111 7.25 0.39 5.95
N ASN A 112 6.00 0.11 6.33
CA ASN A 112 4.86 0.23 5.42
C ASN A 112 4.60 1.70 5.04
N ASP A 113 4.69 2.64 5.98
CA ASP A 113 4.57 4.08 5.70
C ASP A 113 5.64 4.56 4.71
N LEU A 114 6.89 4.08 4.87
CA LEU A 114 7.97 4.41 3.95
C LEU A 114 7.73 3.87 2.54
N LEU A 115 7.21 2.64 2.42
CA LEU A 115 6.83 2.05 1.14
C LEU A 115 5.69 2.80 0.46
N ASP A 116 4.63 3.10 1.20
CA ASP A 116 3.49 3.84 0.67
C ASP A 116 3.91 5.23 0.23
N PHE A 117 4.78 5.89 1.00
CA PHE A 117 5.37 7.17 0.60
C PHE A 117 6.14 7.05 -0.73
N GLN A 118 6.99 6.03 -0.89
CA GLN A 118 7.74 5.81 -2.13
C GLN A 118 6.84 5.53 -3.34
N ARG A 119 5.80 4.69 -3.18
CA ARG A 119 4.83 4.41 -4.24
C ARG A 119 4.01 5.64 -4.64
N LEU A 120 3.74 6.52 -3.68
CA LEU A 120 3.08 7.80 -3.93
C LEU A 120 3.99 8.77 -4.70
N GLU A 121 5.28 8.84 -4.36
CA GLU A 121 6.27 9.69 -5.03
C GLU A 121 6.56 9.23 -6.46
N SER A 122 6.66 7.92 -6.71
CA SER A 122 6.89 7.35 -8.04
C SER A 122 5.64 7.41 -8.94
N GLY A 123 4.46 7.70 -8.36
CA GLY A 123 3.19 7.67 -9.10
C GLY A 123 2.71 6.23 -9.41
N GLU A 124 3.29 5.22 -8.78
CA GLU A 124 2.91 3.81 -8.95
C GLU A 124 1.70 3.41 -8.11
N MET A 125 1.28 4.28 -7.16
CA MET A 125 0.12 4.00 -6.34
C MET A 125 -1.17 4.23 -7.14
N GLU A 126 -1.93 3.16 -7.32
CA GLU A 126 -3.24 3.19 -7.99
C GLU A 126 -4.36 3.18 -6.95
N VAL A 127 -5.47 3.83 -7.30
CA VAL A 127 -6.73 3.81 -6.56
C VAL A 127 -7.66 2.80 -7.23
N HIS A 128 -8.11 1.80 -6.45
CA HIS A 128 -8.99 0.75 -6.95
C HIS A 128 -10.44 1.06 -6.54
N SER A 129 -11.26 1.46 -7.53
CA SER A 129 -12.66 1.73 -7.30
C SER A 129 -13.46 0.44 -7.30
N VAL A 130 -13.87 -0.02 -6.10
CA VAL A 130 -14.69 -1.21 -5.90
C VAL A 130 -16.00 -0.84 -5.22
N PRO A 131 -17.09 -1.64 -5.38
CA PRO A 131 -18.33 -1.41 -4.68
C PRO A 131 -18.17 -1.69 -3.18
N PHE A 132 -18.63 -0.76 -2.32
CA PHE A 132 -18.60 -0.92 -0.87
C PHE A 132 -19.76 -0.22 -0.17
N ARG A 133 -20.03 -0.59 1.08
CA ARG A 133 -21.03 0.05 1.95
C ARG A 133 -20.35 0.91 2.99
N VAL A 134 -20.73 2.18 3.05
CA VAL A 134 -20.14 3.15 4.00
C VAL A 134 -20.33 2.72 5.45
N PRO A 135 -21.52 2.28 5.92
CA PRO A 135 -21.68 1.83 7.30
C PRO A 135 -20.74 0.68 7.68
N ALA A 136 -20.67 -0.36 6.87
CA ALA A 136 -19.82 -1.53 7.13
C ALA A 136 -18.35 -1.13 7.30
N LEU A 137 -17.83 -0.27 6.42
CA LEU A 137 -16.45 0.22 6.51
C LEU A 137 -16.20 0.98 7.81
N PHE A 138 -17.10 1.86 8.23
CA PHE A 138 -16.89 2.66 9.43
C PHE A 138 -17.16 1.90 10.73
N ASP A 139 -18.05 0.91 10.73
CA ASP A 139 -18.24 -0.02 11.85
C ASP A 139 -16.98 -0.87 12.09
N GLU A 140 -16.34 -1.37 11.02
CA GLU A 140 -15.06 -2.07 11.13
C GLU A 140 -13.93 -1.17 11.66
N ILE A 141 -13.84 0.09 11.18
CA ILE A 141 -12.88 1.07 11.68
C ILE A 141 -13.15 1.35 13.17
N TYR A 142 -14.40 1.55 13.54
CA TYR A 142 -14.78 1.81 14.94
C TYR A 142 -14.38 0.65 15.85
N THR A 143 -14.74 -0.58 15.48
CA THR A 143 -14.42 -1.80 16.22
C THR A 143 -12.91 -1.97 16.41
N SER A 144 -12.11 -1.59 15.41
CA SER A 144 -10.64 -1.70 15.48
C SER A 144 -10.00 -0.67 16.42
N PHE A 145 -10.54 0.54 16.50
CA PHE A 145 -9.94 1.63 17.31
C PHE A 145 -10.53 1.78 18.71
N GLN A 146 -11.74 1.25 18.95
CA GLN A 146 -12.39 1.32 20.26
C GLN A 146 -11.52 0.75 21.39
N PRO A 147 -10.96 -0.48 21.30
CA PRO A 147 -10.13 -1.04 22.36
C PRO A 147 -8.87 -0.20 22.64
N ILE A 148 -8.29 0.40 21.61
CA ILE A 148 -7.08 1.23 21.72
C ILE A 148 -7.39 2.52 22.49
N ALA A 149 -8.51 3.17 22.18
CA ALA A 149 -8.97 4.37 22.86
C ALA A 149 -9.35 4.07 24.32
N GLU A 150 -10.07 2.98 24.58
CA GLU A 150 -10.47 2.53 25.91
C GLU A 150 -9.27 2.20 26.80
N ALA A 151 -8.25 1.52 26.26
CA ALA A 151 -7.01 1.23 26.96
C ALA A 151 -6.26 2.50 27.42
N LYS A 152 -6.43 3.60 26.69
CA LYS A 152 -5.90 4.93 27.04
C LYS A 152 -6.87 5.75 27.92
N GLY A 153 -8.06 5.22 28.25
CA GLY A 153 -9.07 5.91 29.03
C GLY A 153 -9.81 7.02 28.28
N LEU A 154 -9.78 7.00 26.94
CA LEU A 154 -10.46 7.98 26.09
C LEU A 154 -11.85 7.51 25.71
N ARG A 155 -12.81 8.44 25.64
CA ARG A 155 -14.12 8.15 25.08
C ARG A 155 -14.07 8.24 23.56
N PHE A 156 -14.21 7.11 22.87
CA PHE A 156 -14.32 7.07 21.41
C PHE A 156 -15.79 6.98 21.00
N VAL A 157 -16.21 7.78 20.03
CA VAL A 157 -17.61 7.85 19.58
C VAL A 157 -17.66 7.88 18.05
N LEU A 158 -18.42 6.95 17.46
CA LEU A 158 -18.80 6.99 16.05
C LEU A 158 -20.18 7.63 15.92
N ASN A 159 -20.28 8.68 15.11
CA ASN A 159 -21.53 9.30 14.71
C ASN A 159 -21.71 9.15 13.19
N LEU A 160 -22.46 8.14 12.81
CA LEU A 160 -22.88 7.92 11.43
C LEU A 160 -24.27 8.53 11.22
N LYS A 161 -24.39 9.53 10.36
CA LYS A 161 -25.68 10.11 10.01
C LYS A 161 -26.45 9.14 9.10
N PRO A 162 -27.72 8.80 9.42
CA PRO A 162 -28.45 7.69 8.81
C PRO A 162 -28.98 7.98 7.39
N GLU A 163 -28.70 9.13 6.83
CA GLU A 163 -29.17 9.47 5.49
C GLU A 163 -28.46 8.60 4.44
N GLU A 164 -29.22 7.70 3.77
CA GLU A 164 -28.80 6.85 2.63
C GLU A 164 -27.80 5.71 2.94
N THR A 165 -27.87 5.15 4.15
CA THR A 165 -26.97 4.07 4.60
C THR A 165 -27.13 2.72 3.87
N GLY A 166 -28.25 2.52 3.14
CA GLY A 166 -28.52 1.27 2.40
C GLY A 166 -27.89 1.16 1.02
N GLN A 167 -27.23 2.23 0.55
CA GLN A 167 -26.70 2.29 -0.81
C GLN A 167 -25.26 1.76 -0.87
N VAL A 168 -24.89 1.28 -2.06
CA VAL A 168 -23.51 0.85 -2.37
C VAL A 168 -22.85 1.95 -3.21
N TYR A 169 -21.63 2.27 -2.85
CA TYR A 169 -20.84 3.32 -3.50
C TYR A 169 -19.59 2.72 -4.14
N MET A 170 -19.10 3.39 -5.18
CA MET A 170 -17.83 3.04 -5.82
C MET A 170 -16.69 3.86 -5.20
N GLY A 171 -15.62 3.19 -4.78
CA GLY A 171 -14.45 3.85 -4.18
C GLY A 171 -13.41 2.84 -3.72
N ASP A 172 -12.40 3.32 -3.03
CA ASP A 172 -11.32 2.49 -2.47
C ASP A 172 -11.42 2.41 -0.93
N PRO A 173 -12.13 1.38 -0.39
CA PRO A 173 -12.32 1.24 1.06
C PRO A 173 -10.99 1.01 1.80
N ILE A 174 -9.99 0.42 1.15
CA ILE A 174 -8.67 0.18 1.77
C ILE A 174 -7.95 1.51 1.98
N ARG A 175 -7.95 2.39 0.99
CA ARG A 175 -7.32 3.72 1.11
C ARG A 175 -8.11 4.64 2.02
N ILE A 176 -9.44 4.57 2.02
CA ILE A 176 -10.27 5.31 2.97
C ILE A 176 -9.95 4.87 4.40
N ARG A 177 -9.87 3.55 4.68
CA ARG A 177 -9.47 3.00 5.97
C ARG A 177 -8.08 3.48 6.39
N GLN A 178 -7.11 3.50 5.48
CA GLN A 178 -5.74 3.96 5.72
C GLN A 178 -5.70 5.42 6.13
N VAL A 179 -6.41 6.29 5.40
CA VAL A 179 -6.48 7.72 5.67
C VAL A 179 -7.16 8.00 7.03
N VAL A 180 -8.32 7.39 7.26
CA VAL A 180 -9.07 7.56 8.52
C VAL A 180 -8.31 6.97 9.70
N GLY A 181 -7.72 5.79 9.52
CA GLY A 181 -6.91 5.12 10.54
C GLY A 181 -5.70 5.96 10.98
N ASN A 182 -5.02 6.61 10.04
CA ASN A 182 -3.92 7.52 10.36
C ASN A 182 -4.39 8.73 11.18
N LEU A 183 -5.53 9.34 10.83
CA LEU A 183 -6.08 10.47 11.60
C LEU A 183 -6.56 10.03 12.98
N LEU A 184 -7.21 8.87 13.12
CA LEU A 184 -7.65 8.32 14.41
C LEU A 184 -6.46 7.93 15.28
N SER A 185 -5.44 7.31 14.72
CA SER A 185 -4.20 7.00 15.44
C SER A 185 -3.56 8.26 16.01
N ASN A 186 -3.46 9.33 15.21
CA ASN A 186 -2.96 10.62 15.68
C ASN A 186 -3.85 11.23 16.76
N ALA A 187 -5.17 11.24 16.57
CA ALA A 187 -6.12 11.75 17.54
C ALA A 187 -6.00 11.05 18.91
N ILE A 188 -5.95 9.70 18.92
CA ILE A 188 -5.79 8.91 20.14
C ILE A 188 -4.39 9.12 20.74
N LYS A 189 -3.36 9.19 19.91
CA LYS A 189 -1.97 9.37 20.33
C LYS A 189 -1.74 10.67 21.07
N PHE A 190 -2.26 11.79 20.54
CA PHE A 190 -2.03 13.13 21.07
C PHE A 190 -3.08 13.59 22.11
N THR A 191 -4.17 12.86 22.31
CA THR A 191 -5.14 13.16 23.36
C THR A 191 -4.77 12.40 24.62
N GLU A 192 -4.45 13.08 25.71
CA GLU A 192 -4.13 12.46 27.00
C GLU A 192 -5.40 12.07 27.77
N ALA A 193 -6.42 12.91 27.74
CA ALA A 193 -7.70 12.69 28.41
C ALA A 193 -8.83 13.35 27.62
N GLY A 194 -10.04 12.79 27.71
CA GLY A 194 -11.22 13.34 27.06
C GLY A 194 -11.81 12.42 25.99
N ARG A 195 -11.97 12.90 24.76
CA ARG A 195 -12.70 12.16 23.75
C ARG A 195 -12.09 12.29 22.35
N VAL A 196 -12.35 11.27 21.54
CA VAL A 196 -12.16 11.28 20.08
C VAL A 196 -13.51 10.97 19.43
N VAL A 197 -13.90 11.72 18.42
CA VAL A 197 -15.18 11.56 17.73
C VAL A 197 -14.92 11.37 16.25
N LEU A 198 -15.47 10.31 15.69
CA LEU A 198 -15.50 10.04 14.24
C LEU A 198 -16.91 10.39 13.74
N LEU A 199 -17.05 11.47 13.01
CA LEU A 199 -18.30 11.93 12.41
C LEU A 199 -18.28 11.60 10.92
N VAL A 200 -19.28 10.86 10.45
CA VAL A 200 -19.41 10.45 9.04
C VAL A 200 -20.77 10.89 8.52
N SER A 201 -20.79 11.53 7.37
CA SER A 201 -22.03 11.93 6.70
C SER A 201 -21.87 11.84 5.19
N LEU A 202 -22.98 11.57 4.52
CA LEU A 202 -23.10 11.54 3.07
C LEU A 202 -24.01 12.68 2.64
N GLN A 203 -23.57 13.45 1.66
CA GLN A 203 -24.36 14.51 1.05
C GLN A 203 -24.58 14.19 -0.43
N LYS A 204 -25.82 14.14 -0.87
CA LYS A 204 -26.16 13.97 -2.27
C LYS A 204 -25.84 15.22 -3.06
N LEU A 205 -24.99 15.12 -4.08
CA LEU A 205 -24.65 16.20 -4.99
C LEU A 205 -25.45 16.13 -6.29
N SER A 206 -25.75 14.90 -6.76
CA SER A 206 -26.55 14.65 -7.97
C SER A 206 -27.24 13.28 -7.88
N ALA A 207 -27.90 12.85 -8.96
CA ALA A 207 -28.56 11.54 -9.00
C ALA A 207 -27.61 10.36 -8.74
N VAL A 208 -26.34 10.49 -9.15
CA VAL A 208 -25.33 9.41 -9.14
C VAL A 208 -24.03 9.80 -8.42
N HIS A 209 -23.93 11.00 -7.85
CA HIS A 209 -22.75 11.47 -7.15
C HIS A 209 -23.09 11.92 -5.74
N TYR A 210 -22.32 11.46 -4.80
CA TYR A 210 -22.39 11.79 -3.38
C TYR A 210 -21.05 12.36 -2.91
N GLN A 211 -21.07 13.11 -1.85
CA GLN A 211 -19.88 13.55 -1.13
C GLN A 211 -19.86 12.90 0.26
N LEU A 212 -18.87 12.08 0.49
CA LEU A 212 -18.59 11.55 1.81
C LEU A 212 -17.78 12.58 2.59
N SER A 213 -18.33 13.01 3.73
CA SER A 213 -17.66 13.88 4.69
C SER A 213 -17.30 13.07 5.93
N ILE A 214 -16.02 13.06 6.27
CA ILE A 214 -15.47 12.35 7.42
C ILE A 214 -14.74 13.37 8.28
N THR A 215 -15.14 13.54 9.54
CA THR A 215 -14.44 14.41 10.50
C THR A 215 -13.92 13.58 11.66
N VAL A 216 -12.63 13.63 11.89
CA VAL A 216 -11.99 13.13 13.12
C VAL A 216 -11.73 14.32 14.03
N SER A 217 -12.42 14.34 15.18
CA SER A 217 -12.34 15.39 16.18
C SER A 217 -11.69 14.85 17.44
N ASP A 218 -10.70 15.54 17.96
CA ASP A 218 -10.02 15.21 19.20
C ASP A 218 -10.11 16.37 20.23
N SER A 219 -10.01 16.04 21.51
CA SER A 219 -9.95 17.02 22.59
C SER A 219 -8.51 17.20 23.12
N GLY A 220 -7.53 17.00 22.27
CA GLY A 220 -6.11 17.09 22.61
C GLY A 220 -5.59 18.52 22.74
N PRO A 221 -4.27 18.72 22.71
CA PRO A 221 -3.63 20.00 22.92
C PRO A 221 -3.94 21.03 21.82
N GLY A 222 -4.42 20.58 20.65
CA GLY A 222 -4.59 21.43 19.48
C GLY A 222 -3.26 21.81 18.83
N ILE A 223 -3.34 22.52 17.69
CA ILE A 223 -2.18 22.82 16.83
C ILE A 223 -2.13 24.35 16.61
N PRO A 224 -1.01 25.00 16.96
CA PRO A 224 -0.80 26.42 16.68
C PRO A 224 -0.90 26.73 15.18
N LYS A 225 -1.43 27.91 14.85
CA LYS A 225 -1.71 28.29 13.46
C LYS A 225 -0.46 28.27 12.57
N GLU A 226 0.69 28.60 13.14
CA GLU A 226 2.00 28.63 12.46
C GLU A 226 2.49 27.23 12.07
N GLU A 227 1.99 26.20 12.78
CA GLU A 227 2.38 24.80 12.59
C GLU A 227 1.41 24.02 11.69
N GLN A 228 0.18 24.52 11.46
CA GLN A 228 -0.88 23.80 10.76
C GLN A 228 -0.54 23.44 9.32
N GLU A 229 0.23 24.26 8.62
CA GLU A 229 0.72 23.90 7.26
C GLU A 229 1.94 22.97 7.33
N ARG A 230 2.78 23.13 8.35
CA ARG A 230 4.02 22.37 8.50
C ARG A 230 3.77 20.89 8.84
N ILE A 231 2.72 20.57 9.57
CA ILE A 231 2.38 19.17 9.95
C ILE A 231 2.09 18.27 8.74
N PHE A 232 1.76 18.84 7.59
CA PHE A 232 1.57 18.10 6.33
C PHE A 232 2.88 17.94 5.54
N GLY A 233 3.98 18.48 6.02
CA GLY A 233 5.31 18.31 5.43
C GLY A 233 5.85 16.90 5.68
N GLU A 234 6.71 16.46 4.77
CA GLU A 234 7.38 15.18 4.88
C GLU A 234 8.40 15.21 6.03
N PHE A 235 8.46 14.14 6.83
CA PHE A 235 9.36 14.01 7.97
C PHE A 235 9.24 15.16 9.01
N THR A 236 8.09 15.83 9.02
CA THR A 236 7.86 16.96 9.93
C THR A 236 7.26 16.48 11.23
N ARG A 237 7.84 16.93 12.36
CA ARG A 237 7.37 16.70 13.73
C ARG A 237 7.30 18.04 14.45
N LEU A 238 6.33 18.21 15.36
CA LEU A 238 6.26 19.37 16.22
C LEU A 238 7.32 19.24 17.33
N ALA A 239 7.99 20.34 17.66
CA ALA A 239 9.12 20.35 18.60
C ALA A 239 8.75 19.82 20.01
N ASP A 240 7.52 20.03 20.43
CA ASP A 240 7.03 19.57 21.74
C ASP A 240 6.62 18.08 21.76
N THR A 241 6.75 17.36 20.64
CA THR A 241 6.34 15.95 20.50
C THR A 241 7.51 15.01 20.19
N GLU A 242 8.75 15.40 20.53
CA GLU A 242 9.95 14.57 20.25
C GLU A 242 9.91 13.19 20.93
N GLU A 243 9.24 13.06 22.07
CA GLU A 243 9.05 11.79 22.79
C GLU A 243 7.96 10.89 22.16
N VAL A 244 7.16 11.42 21.24
CA VAL A 244 6.03 10.69 20.64
C VAL A 244 6.45 10.03 19.34
N GLU A 245 6.46 8.69 19.29
CA GLU A 245 6.96 7.85 18.19
C GLU A 245 6.33 8.17 16.82
N GLY A 246 7.13 8.11 15.73
CA GLY A 246 6.69 8.18 14.32
C GLY A 246 7.62 9.00 13.42
N PHE A 247 7.68 8.66 12.11
CA PHE A 247 8.53 9.35 11.12
C PHE A 247 8.00 10.69 10.62
N GLY A 248 6.79 11.10 10.99
CA GLY A 248 6.17 12.33 10.44
C GLY A 248 5.75 12.20 8.97
N LEU A 249 5.46 10.98 8.51
CA LEU A 249 4.99 10.71 7.14
C LEU A 249 3.48 10.57 7.04
N GLY A 250 2.78 10.21 8.10
CA GLY A 250 1.37 9.85 8.06
C GLY A 250 0.46 10.93 7.45
N LEU A 251 0.56 12.19 7.89
CA LEU A 251 -0.27 13.27 7.36
C LEU A 251 0.09 13.65 5.91
N SER A 252 1.36 13.55 5.52
CA SER A 252 1.78 13.75 4.13
C SER A 252 1.24 12.66 3.21
N ILE A 253 1.29 11.39 3.63
CA ILE A 253 0.67 10.25 2.95
C ILE A 253 -0.84 10.46 2.84
N THR A 254 -1.51 10.82 3.93
CA THR A 254 -2.95 11.12 3.96
C THR A 254 -3.33 12.16 2.90
N ARG A 255 -2.62 13.27 2.83
CA ARG A 255 -2.89 14.34 1.85
C ARG A 255 -2.68 13.87 0.40
N LYS A 256 -1.62 13.10 0.14
CA LYS A 256 -1.34 12.55 -1.20
C LYS A 256 -2.39 11.51 -1.62
N LEU A 257 -2.78 10.60 -0.73
CA LEU A 257 -3.84 9.61 -0.99
C LEU A 257 -5.18 10.30 -1.29
N LEU A 258 -5.56 11.31 -0.52
CA LEU A 258 -6.78 12.07 -0.76
C LEU A 258 -6.75 12.76 -2.12
N SER A 259 -5.60 13.35 -2.50
CA SER A 259 -5.43 13.95 -3.83
C SER A 259 -5.62 12.93 -4.96
N LEU A 260 -5.10 11.69 -4.82
CA LEU A 260 -5.32 10.61 -5.79
C LEU A 260 -6.80 10.18 -5.89
N MET A 261 -7.53 10.23 -4.77
CA MET A 261 -8.97 9.95 -4.71
C MET A 261 -9.86 11.16 -5.06
N ASN A 262 -9.29 12.27 -5.55
CA ASN A 262 -9.97 13.54 -5.80
C ASN A 262 -10.66 14.11 -4.54
N GLY A 263 -10.15 13.81 -3.37
CA GLY A 263 -10.61 14.30 -2.08
C GLY A 263 -9.85 15.52 -1.60
N THR A 264 -10.35 16.14 -0.54
CA THR A 264 -9.72 17.27 0.15
C THR A 264 -9.63 17.02 1.64
N LEU A 265 -8.64 17.64 2.31
CA LEU A 265 -8.44 17.61 3.75
C LEU A 265 -8.40 19.04 4.27
N ALA A 266 -9.23 19.32 5.26
CA ALA A 266 -9.24 20.58 5.99
C ALA A 266 -8.90 20.32 7.46
N LEU A 267 -8.29 21.32 8.12
CA LEU A 267 -7.95 21.32 9.53
C LEU A 267 -8.51 22.57 10.19
N ASP A 268 -9.29 22.37 11.27
CA ASP A 268 -9.66 23.42 12.21
C ASP A 268 -9.11 23.03 13.58
N SER A 269 -8.20 23.84 14.12
CA SER A 269 -7.53 23.54 15.38
C SER A 269 -7.06 24.82 16.05
N ALA A 270 -7.08 24.81 17.37
CA ALA A 270 -6.50 25.88 18.19
C ALA A 270 -5.87 25.30 19.47
N PRO A 271 -4.80 25.89 19.99
CA PRO A 271 -4.17 25.45 21.22
C PRO A 271 -5.17 25.33 22.36
N GLY A 272 -5.20 24.17 23.04
CA GLY A 272 -6.09 23.83 24.15
C GLY A 272 -7.54 23.53 23.77
N LYS A 273 -7.90 23.52 22.49
CA LYS A 273 -9.26 23.20 22.01
C LYS A 273 -9.40 21.89 21.26
N GLY A 274 -8.28 21.20 21.00
CA GLY A 274 -8.24 20.02 20.15
C GLY A 274 -8.12 20.32 18.67
N SER A 275 -8.36 19.31 17.84
CA SER A 275 -8.27 19.43 16.38
C SER A 275 -9.42 18.70 15.70
N ASP A 276 -9.94 19.29 14.63
CA ASP A 276 -10.92 18.72 13.72
C ASP A 276 -10.29 18.55 12.33
N PHE A 277 -10.03 17.32 11.95
CA PHE A 277 -9.59 16.98 10.61
C PHE A 277 -10.80 16.54 9.78
N THR A 278 -11.14 17.30 8.74
CA THR A 278 -12.30 17.04 7.88
C THR A 278 -11.86 16.63 6.47
N ILE A 279 -12.27 15.44 6.06
CA ILE A 279 -12.07 14.88 4.72
C ILE A 279 -13.36 15.03 3.92
N LEU A 280 -13.24 15.43 2.67
CA LEU A 280 -14.32 15.41 1.69
C LEU A 280 -13.90 14.55 0.50
N LEU A 281 -14.67 13.49 0.22
CA LEU A 281 -14.40 12.54 -0.87
C LEU A 281 -15.62 12.45 -1.79
N PRO A 282 -15.46 12.60 -3.12
CA PRO A 282 -16.51 12.30 -4.07
C PRO A 282 -16.70 10.78 -4.19
N LEU A 283 -17.94 10.31 -4.04
CA LEU A 283 -18.31 8.91 -4.20
C LEU A 283 -19.41 8.77 -5.27
N PRO A 284 -19.13 8.11 -6.39
CA PRO A 284 -20.17 7.67 -7.31
C PRO A 284 -21.04 6.58 -6.67
N LEU A 285 -22.34 6.59 -7.00
CA LEU A 285 -23.23 5.48 -6.65
C LEU A 285 -22.89 4.28 -7.53
N ALA A 286 -22.86 3.08 -6.95
CA ALA A 286 -22.69 1.85 -7.71
C ALA A 286 -23.93 1.56 -8.57
N ASP A 287 -23.73 1.11 -9.80
CA ASP A 287 -24.84 0.72 -10.67
C ASP A 287 -25.46 -0.58 -10.17
N ASN A 288 -26.79 -0.66 -10.13
CA ASN A 288 -27.52 -1.83 -9.60
C ASN A 288 -27.20 -3.16 -10.33
N GLN A 289 -26.51 -3.10 -11.47
CA GLN A 289 -26.08 -4.28 -12.23
C GLN A 289 -24.67 -4.78 -11.83
N SER A 290 -23.93 -4.02 -11.03
CA SER A 290 -22.54 -4.33 -10.62
C SER A 290 -22.45 -4.96 -9.21
N LEU A 291 -23.59 -5.31 -8.62
CA LEU A 291 -23.61 -5.95 -7.31
C LEU A 291 -23.33 -7.46 -7.47
N PRO A 292 -22.13 -7.95 -7.16
CA PRO A 292 -22.04 -9.31 -6.63
C PRO A 292 -22.96 -9.34 -5.41
N ASP A 293 -23.62 -10.45 -5.20
CA ASP A 293 -24.54 -10.66 -4.08
C ASP A 293 -23.78 -10.40 -2.75
N LEU A 294 -23.71 -9.14 -2.33
CA LEU A 294 -23.06 -8.70 -1.06
C LEU A 294 -23.88 -9.13 0.16
N THR A 295 -24.98 -9.89 -0.07
CA THR A 295 -25.73 -10.57 0.97
C THR A 295 -25.18 -11.96 1.29
N ALA A 296 -24.24 -12.47 0.47
CA ALA A 296 -23.55 -13.72 0.74
C ALA A 296 -22.13 -13.40 1.24
N GLY A 297 -21.97 -13.17 2.55
CA GLY A 297 -20.69 -13.29 3.21
C GLY A 297 -20.01 -12.01 3.72
N ALA A 298 -20.71 -11.16 4.50
CA ALA A 298 -20.07 -10.73 5.73
C ALA A 298 -20.32 -11.87 6.74
N PRO A 299 -19.33 -12.55 7.27
CA PRO A 299 -19.59 -13.33 8.48
C PRO A 299 -20.01 -12.31 9.54
N ASP A 300 -21.26 -12.44 9.98
CA ASP A 300 -21.78 -11.81 11.19
C ASP A 300 -20.72 -12.01 12.28
N ALA A 301 -20.20 -10.93 12.85
CA ALA A 301 -19.27 -10.98 13.98
C ALA A 301 -20.04 -11.29 15.28
N GLY A 302 -21.17 -11.95 15.16
CA GLY A 302 -21.89 -12.61 16.21
C GLY A 302 -21.77 -14.10 15.98
N GLU A 303 -20.95 -14.77 16.77
CA GLU A 303 -20.73 -16.21 16.76
C GLU A 303 -20.35 -16.67 15.32
N ALA A 304 -19.04 -16.64 14.99
CA ALA A 304 -18.53 -17.55 14.01
C ALA A 304 -18.97 -18.95 14.49
N GLU A 305 -20.12 -19.42 14.02
CA GLU A 305 -20.34 -20.84 13.89
C GLU A 305 -19.09 -21.32 13.17
N ALA A 306 -18.18 -21.91 13.94
CA ALA A 306 -17.04 -22.59 13.39
C ALA A 306 -17.62 -23.46 12.28
N LEU A 307 -17.38 -23.04 11.00
CA LEU A 307 -17.57 -23.94 9.87
C LEU A 307 -17.01 -25.26 10.38
N PRO A 308 -17.73 -26.39 10.26
CA PRO A 308 -17.27 -27.63 10.82
C PRO A 308 -15.86 -27.87 10.26
N LEU A 309 -14.85 -27.44 11.00
CA LEU A 309 -13.46 -27.73 10.78
C LEU A 309 -13.43 -29.26 10.79
N PHE A 310 -13.45 -29.85 9.62
CA PHE A 310 -13.17 -31.27 9.34
C PHE A 310 -13.28 -32.18 10.56
N GLU A 311 -14.43 -32.16 11.28
CA GLU A 311 -14.65 -33.01 12.42
C GLU A 311 -14.52 -34.47 11.94
N GLY A 312 -13.37 -35.07 12.24
CA GLY A 312 -13.10 -36.48 12.04
C GLY A 312 -12.30 -36.87 10.80
N GLN A 313 -11.69 -35.95 10.04
CA GLN A 313 -10.73 -36.29 8.99
C GLN A 313 -9.36 -35.67 9.29
N ASP A 314 -8.30 -36.48 9.27
CA ASP A 314 -6.92 -36.01 9.31
C ASP A 314 -6.62 -35.24 8.02
N VAL A 315 -6.52 -33.90 8.10
CA VAL A 315 -6.14 -33.07 6.96
C VAL A 315 -4.62 -33.04 6.85
N TYR A 316 -4.10 -33.57 5.75
CA TYR A 316 -2.69 -33.51 5.42
C TYR A 316 -2.40 -32.35 4.47
N CYS A 317 -1.56 -31.42 4.91
CA CYS A 317 -1.17 -30.25 4.13
C CYS A 317 0.33 -30.24 3.85
N LEU A 318 0.71 -29.92 2.60
CA LEU A 318 2.08 -29.63 2.23
C LEU A 318 2.31 -28.12 2.30
N LEU A 319 3.23 -27.70 3.17
CA LEU A 319 3.60 -26.29 3.31
C LEU A 319 4.96 -26.05 2.67
N VAL A 320 5.05 -25.07 1.75
CA VAL A 320 6.27 -24.73 1.00
C VAL A 320 6.64 -23.29 1.27
N ASP A 321 7.80 -23.06 1.89
CA ASP A 321 8.34 -21.73 2.17
C ASP A 321 9.86 -21.86 2.28
N ASP A 322 10.63 -21.08 1.56
CA ASP A 322 12.10 -21.16 1.54
C ASP A 322 12.74 -20.61 2.82
N ASP A 323 12.02 -19.80 3.60
CA ASP A 323 12.44 -19.35 4.92
C ASP A 323 12.08 -20.40 5.99
N PRO A 324 13.07 -21.08 6.60
CA PRO A 324 12.80 -22.09 7.62
C PRO A 324 12.08 -21.54 8.86
N LEU A 325 12.22 -20.24 9.16
CA LEU A 325 11.55 -19.61 10.30
C LEU A 325 10.06 -19.38 10.01
N GLN A 326 9.74 -18.89 8.81
CA GLN A 326 8.36 -18.71 8.34
C GLN A 326 7.66 -20.08 8.22
N LEU A 327 8.37 -21.07 7.67
CA LEU A 327 7.88 -22.43 7.58
C LEU A 327 7.48 -22.98 8.95
N ALA A 328 8.39 -22.90 9.93
CA ALA A 328 8.16 -23.41 11.28
C ALA A 328 7.00 -22.69 11.99
N LEU A 329 6.87 -21.36 11.81
CA LEU A 329 5.78 -20.57 12.35
C LEU A 329 4.43 -20.98 11.77
N THR A 330 4.35 -21.06 10.43
CA THR A 330 3.12 -21.44 9.73
C THR A 330 2.72 -22.89 10.07
N GLU A 331 3.69 -23.79 10.16
CA GLU A 331 3.48 -25.18 10.58
C GLU A 331 2.88 -25.27 11.99
N GLU A 332 3.38 -24.48 12.95
CA GLU A 332 2.85 -24.43 14.32
C GLU A 332 1.42 -23.86 14.36
N LEU A 333 1.13 -22.82 13.58
CA LEU A 333 -0.22 -22.24 13.47
C LEU A 333 -1.23 -23.24 12.90
N LEU A 334 -0.85 -23.97 11.84
CA LEU A 334 -1.72 -24.99 11.23
C LEU A 334 -1.94 -26.20 12.15
N LYS A 335 -0.95 -26.63 12.88
CA LYS A 335 -1.06 -27.72 13.88
C LYS A 335 -2.05 -27.39 14.99
N GLN A 336 -2.14 -26.12 15.41
CA GLN A 336 -3.13 -25.66 16.38
C GLN A 336 -4.57 -25.84 15.87
N SER A 337 -4.77 -25.83 14.56
CA SER A 337 -6.06 -26.07 13.90
C SER A 337 -6.29 -27.55 13.54
N HIS A 338 -5.57 -28.47 14.17
CA HIS A 338 -5.64 -29.92 13.94
C HIS A 338 -5.29 -30.37 12.50
N VAL A 339 -4.50 -29.57 11.78
CA VAL A 339 -3.98 -29.92 10.45
C VAL A 339 -2.61 -30.60 10.60
N GLN A 340 -2.44 -31.74 9.96
CA GLN A 340 -1.11 -32.37 9.86
C GLN A 340 -0.33 -31.74 8.72
N VAL A 341 0.84 -31.21 9.00
CA VAL A 341 1.64 -30.43 8.06
C VAL A 341 2.98 -31.11 7.79
N VAL A 342 3.34 -31.17 6.52
CA VAL A 342 4.68 -31.52 6.06
C VAL A 342 5.34 -30.28 5.48
N GLY A 343 6.39 -29.78 6.13
CA GLY A 343 7.13 -28.60 5.68
C GLY A 343 8.15 -28.93 4.61
N CYS A 344 8.31 -28.07 3.62
CA CYS A 344 9.28 -28.19 2.54
C CYS A 344 9.96 -26.83 2.29
N THR A 345 11.25 -26.70 2.61
CA THR A 345 12.04 -25.48 2.39
C THR A 345 12.56 -25.35 0.96
N ASN A 346 12.58 -26.45 0.20
CA ASN A 346 13.07 -26.42 -1.18
C ASN A 346 11.94 -26.76 -2.16
N PRO A 347 11.43 -25.79 -2.93
CA PRO A 347 10.31 -26.02 -3.84
C PRO A 347 10.58 -27.06 -4.92
N HIS A 348 11.85 -27.37 -5.22
CA HIS A 348 12.19 -28.43 -6.18
C HIS A 348 11.86 -29.85 -5.67
N ASN A 349 11.76 -30.06 -4.36
CA ASN A 349 11.45 -31.35 -3.75
C ASN A 349 9.93 -31.63 -3.69
N VAL A 350 9.11 -30.66 -3.98
CA VAL A 350 7.64 -30.75 -3.87
C VAL A 350 7.07 -31.91 -4.69
N LEU A 351 7.50 -32.05 -5.94
CA LEU A 351 7.02 -33.15 -6.81
C LEU A 351 7.42 -34.54 -6.34
N GLU A 352 8.55 -34.67 -5.65
CA GLU A 352 8.96 -35.93 -5.02
C GLU A 352 8.07 -36.25 -3.81
N LEU A 353 7.75 -35.26 -2.99
CA LEU A 353 6.83 -35.40 -1.86
C LEU A 353 5.42 -35.80 -2.32
N LEU A 354 4.90 -35.17 -3.39
CA LEU A 354 3.61 -35.48 -3.98
C LEU A 354 3.52 -36.88 -4.62
N ARG A 355 4.64 -37.46 -5.07
CA ARG A 355 4.68 -38.86 -5.53
C ARG A 355 4.60 -39.87 -4.38
N ASN A 356 5.13 -39.51 -3.23
CA ASN A 356 5.29 -40.42 -2.09
C ASN A 356 4.18 -40.26 -1.05
N THR A 357 3.46 -39.14 -1.06
CA THR A 357 2.45 -38.83 -0.03
C THR A 357 1.27 -38.14 -0.69
N VAL A 358 0.06 -38.50 -0.28
CA VAL A 358 -1.18 -37.84 -0.72
C VAL A 358 -1.49 -36.71 0.26
N PHE A 359 -1.64 -35.50 -0.26
CA PHE A 359 -2.01 -34.32 0.49
C PHE A 359 -3.43 -33.88 0.15
N ASN A 360 -4.12 -33.23 1.08
CA ASN A 360 -5.43 -32.64 0.87
C ASN A 360 -5.34 -31.21 0.33
N ALA A 361 -4.26 -30.49 0.65
CA ALA A 361 -3.99 -29.13 0.18
C ALA A 361 -2.49 -28.84 0.15
N ILE A 362 -2.12 -27.85 -0.64
CA ILE A 362 -0.76 -27.30 -0.69
C ILE A 362 -0.86 -25.81 -0.33
N ILE A 363 0.00 -25.36 0.57
CA ILE A 363 0.17 -23.94 0.92
C ILE A 363 1.58 -23.57 0.48
N THR A 364 1.73 -22.55 -0.34
CA THR A 364 3.05 -22.15 -0.85
C THR A 364 3.28 -20.67 -0.76
N ASP A 365 4.48 -20.27 -0.35
CA ASP A 365 4.92 -18.90 -0.57
C ASP A 365 5.01 -18.59 -2.07
N ILE A 366 4.65 -17.37 -2.42
CA ILE A 366 4.79 -16.87 -3.80
C ILE A 366 6.23 -16.46 -4.09
N GLN A 367 6.88 -15.79 -3.14
CA GLN A 367 8.20 -15.19 -3.36
C GLN A 367 9.34 -16.07 -2.87
N MET A 368 9.71 -17.07 -3.63
CA MET A 368 10.84 -17.94 -3.36
C MET A 368 11.95 -17.74 -4.40
N PRO A 369 13.24 -17.65 -4.01
CA PRO A 369 14.32 -17.21 -4.90
C PRO A 369 14.67 -18.16 -6.04
N THR A 370 14.40 -19.46 -5.93
CA THR A 370 14.82 -20.46 -6.92
C THR A 370 13.70 -20.92 -7.85
N LEU A 371 12.50 -21.00 -7.32
CA LEU A 371 11.28 -21.38 -8.04
C LEU A 371 10.12 -20.72 -7.29
N ASP A 372 9.54 -19.69 -7.87
CA ASP A 372 8.42 -18.97 -7.26
C ASP A 372 7.13 -19.81 -7.23
N GLY A 373 6.14 -19.34 -6.44
CA GLY A 373 4.89 -20.07 -6.26
C GLY A 373 4.08 -20.25 -7.53
N TYR A 374 4.17 -19.32 -8.49
CA TYR A 374 3.46 -19.44 -9.78
C TYR A 374 4.04 -20.56 -10.63
N HIS A 375 5.36 -20.59 -10.80
CA HIS A 375 6.03 -21.67 -11.53
C HIS A 375 5.91 -23.00 -10.81
N LEU A 376 5.88 -23.00 -9.45
CA LEU A 376 5.61 -24.22 -8.70
C LEU A 376 4.20 -24.75 -8.97
N LEU A 377 3.18 -23.90 -8.98
CA LEU A 377 1.79 -24.26 -9.31
C LEU A 377 1.69 -24.86 -10.71
N GLU A 378 2.31 -24.23 -11.71
CA GLU A 378 2.34 -24.74 -13.09
C GLU A 378 2.98 -26.13 -13.14
N ARG A 379 4.10 -26.33 -12.47
CA ARG A 379 4.78 -27.63 -12.38
C ARG A 379 3.95 -28.69 -11.69
N ILE A 380 3.21 -28.35 -10.64
CA ILE A 380 2.29 -29.28 -9.95
C ILE A 380 1.18 -29.70 -10.92
N ARG A 381 0.52 -28.75 -11.58
CA ARG A 381 -0.60 -29.01 -12.52
C ARG A 381 -0.16 -29.82 -13.75
N THR A 382 1.07 -29.62 -14.22
CA THR A 382 1.63 -30.33 -15.40
C THR A 382 2.41 -31.59 -15.04
N SER A 383 2.49 -31.97 -13.77
CA SER A 383 3.34 -33.08 -13.29
C SER A 383 2.90 -34.46 -13.73
N GLY A 384 1.62 -34.64 -14.07
CA GLY A 384 1.01 -35.94 -14.37
C GLY A 384 0.92 -36.90 -13.16
N ILE A 385 1.11 -36.41 -11.93
CA ILE A 385 0.90 -37.17 -10.70
C ILE A 385 -0.61 -37.23 -10.43
N PRO A 386 -1.18 -38.42 -10.14
CA PRO A 386 -2.63 -38.54 -9.90
C PRO A 386 -3.11 -37.63 -8.77
N GLY A 387 -4.17 -36.84 -9.00
CA GLY A 387 -4.80 -35.96 -8.01
C GLY A 387 -4.14 -34.59 -7.86
N THR A 388 -3.04 -34.28 -8.58
CA THR A 388 -2.40 -32.96 -8.51
C THR A 388 -3.08 -31.93 -9.40
N ASP A 389 -3.92 -32.36 -10.34
CA ASP A 389 -4.65 -31.47 -11.25
C ASP A 389 -5.72 -30.66 -10.50
N GLU A 390 -6.33 -31.25 -9.45
CA GLU A 390 -7.44 -30.67 -8.69
C GLU A 390 -7.08 -30.30 -7.23
N ILE A 391 -5.89 -30.69 -6.73
CA ILE A 391 -5.50 -30.40 -5.36
C ILE A 391 -5.57 -28.89 -5.07
N PRO A 392 -6.23 -28.45 -4.00
CA PRO A 392 -6.25 -27.05 -3.61
C PRO A 392 -4.84 -26.51 -3.35
N VAL A 393 -4.49 -25.39 -3.98
CA VAL A 393 -3.21 -24.70 -3.77
C VAL A 393 -3.50 -23.28 -3.28
N ILE A 394 -3.04 -22.97 -2.08
CA ILE A 394 -3.22 -21.68 -1.40
C ILE A 394 -1.92 -20.90 -1.47
N ALA A 395 -1.99 -19.66 -1.92
CA ALA A 395 -0.86 -18.76 -2.00
C ALA A 395 -0.62 -18.03 -0.67
N LEU A 396 0.62 -17.96 -0.18
CA LEU A 396 1.03 -17.05 0.88
C LEU A 396 1.68 -15.82 0.26
N SER A 397 1.15 -14.63 0.53
CA SER A 397 1.61 -13.38 -0.08
C SER A 397 1.94 -12.32 0.96
N ALA A 398 3.01 -11.57 0.72
CA ALA A 398 3.33 -10.37 1.49
C ALA A 398 2.63 -9.10 0.95
N SER A 399 1.90 -9.19 -0.16
CA SER A 399 1.27 -8.06 -0.86
C SER A 399 -0.21 -7.90 -0.50
N ILE A 400 -0.63 -6.68 -0.17
CA ILE A 400 -1.92 -6.42 0.51
C ILE A 400 -3.09 -6.14 -0.46
N ALA A 401 -2.92 -5.84 -1.75
CA ALA A 401 -4.04 -5.27 -2.50
C ALA A 401 -4.19 -5.58 -3.98
N LYS A 402 -3.14 -5.91 -4.74
CA LYS A 402 -3.25 -5.97 -6.21
C LYS A 402 -3.52 -7.35 -6.82
N GLU A 403 -3.49 -8.39 -6.00
CA GLU A 403 -3.26 -9.74 -6.52
C GLU A 403 -4.42 -10.71 -6.28
N HIS A 404 -5.54 -10.26 -5.69
CA HIS A 404 -6.69 -11.12 -5.37
C HIS A 404 -7.23 -11.85 -6.60
N GLU A 405 -7.60 -11.10 -7.63
CA GLU A 405 -8.09 -11.68 -8.90
C GLU A 405 -6.96 -12.41 -9.64
N HIS A 406 -5.75 -11.86 -9.56
CA HIS A 406 -4.59 -12.41 -10.24
C HIS A 406 -4.18 -13.80 -9.71
N TYR A 407 -4.29 -14.07 -8.40
CA TYR A 407 -4.02 -15.41 -7.85
C TYR A 407 -5.04 -16.43 -8.31
N LEU A 408 -6.32 -16.07 -8.31
CA LEU A 408 -7.39 -16.95 -8.80
C LEU A 408 -7.28 -17.18 -10.32
N GLU A 409 -6.98 -16.14 -11.10
CA GLU A 409 -6.72 -16.26 -12.54
C GLU A 409 -5.50 -17.12 -12.86
N ALA A 410 -4.47 -17.08 -12.03
CA ALA A 410 -3.29 -17.93 -12.15
C ALA A 410 -3.54 -19.40 -11.80
N GLY A 411 -4.70 -19.72 -11.19
CA GLY A 411 -5.10 -21.09 -10.85
C GLY A 411 -4.88 -21.49 -9.40
N PHE A 412 -4.57 -20.55 -8.50
CA PHE A 412 -4.62 -20.79 -7.06
C PHE A 412 -6.07 -20.92 -6.60
N THR A 413 -6.30 -21.78 -5.60
CA THR A 413 -7.64 -21.99 -5.03
C THR A 413 -8.00 -20.90 -4.03
N GLY A 414 -6.99 -20.27 -3.41
CA GLY A 414 -7.13 -19.19 -2.44
C GLY A 414 -5.79 -18.56 -2.11
N PHE A 415 -5.79 -17.58 -1.23
CA PHE A 415 -4.57 -16.93 -0.76
C PHE A 415 -4.73 -16.45 0.67
N LEU A 416 -3.60 -16.27 1.38
CA LEU A 416 -3.48 -15.67 2.69
C LEU A 416 -2.41 -14.59 2.67
N ASN A 417 -2.71 -13.44 3.24
CA ASN A 417 -1.72 -12.36 3.35
C ASN A 417 -0.87 -12.53 4.61
N LYS A 418 0.43 -12.45 4.45
CA LYS A 418 1.38 -12.41 5.58
C LYS A 418 1.42 -11.00 6.21
N PRO A 419 1.36 -10.83 7.55
CA PRO A 419 1.13 -11.86 8.54
C PRO A 419 -0.34 -12.29 8.64
N PHE A 420 -0.60 -13.56 8.91
CA PHE A 420 -1.94 -14.12 9.11
C PHE A 420 -2.06 -14.75 10.50
N THR A 421 -3.29 -14.86 10.97
CA THR A 421 -3.62 -15.43 12.28
C THR A 421 -4.25 -16.82 12.12
N ALA A 422 -4.32 -17.59 13.21
CA ALA A 422 -4.98 -18.90 13.20
C ALA A 422 -6.48 -18.84 12.88
N ALA A 423 -7.13 -17.67 12.97
CA ALA A 423 -8.53 -17.47 12.63
C ALA A 423 -8.79 -17.29 11.14
N GLN A 424 -7.79 -16.89 10.37
CA GLN A 424 -7.80 -16.76 8.90
C GLN A 424 -7.51 -18.09 8.22
#